data_a9593ff264931638bdd0b22304f16dfb
#
_entry.id   a9593ff264931638bdd0b22304f16dfb
#
_cell.length_a   1.000
_cell.length_b   1.000
_cell.length_c   1.000
_cell.angle_alpha   90.00
_cell.angle_beta   90.00
_cell.angle_gamma   90.00
#
_symmetry.space_group_name_H-M   'P 1'
#
loop_
_entity.id
_entity.type
_entity.pdbx_description
1 polymer ?
#
loop_
_entity_poly.entity_id
_entity_poly.type
_entity_poly.pdbx_seq_one_letter_code
_entity_poly.pdbx_strand_id
1 'polypeptide(L)'
;MRPSRSAQASVAPSWILAALPLLFGLVSSDCECGYSMTTGSDGAVHVFADLHETDFVHVDITGDGEGVASHGWAPQGYNISSQASRGPFGESFAVRNVMSNTIKSPDTFSGPGTLGLDAGLLLVVRNVKQEDRIPVAEVSTTGLHYFYGTFRAGIKTTDVSGTCSAFFWYQNDTQEIDIEFLSAQFDKAKGIFPVNFVLQSKEAATAGYNAANTTGLRQVNLPFDPSTDFHEYRFDFLPDKVSFYADGELLAEATGSGVPTTPGHIMLSHWSNGNPGWSQGPPTVDAATTVSYVKAYFNSSLEQRQRDFALRCKDPAVIGAVCAIPDRNATFFFSNGDNLTPNQTDYGDPDKAEPGNSGGEDDENGAPMLVVHVWAFWLVMAIIYASF
;
A
#
# COMPACT_ATOMS: atom_id res chain seq x y z
N MET A 1 -68.38 -74.04 29.51
CA MET A 1 -68.79 -72.76 29.03
C MET A 1 -67.83 -71.70 29.61
N ARG A 2 -66.97 -71.09 28.79
CA ARG A 2 -65.99 -70.11 29.24
C ARG A 2 -66.48 -68.70 28.73
N PRO A 3 -66.37 -67.64 29.55
CA PRO A 3 -66.69 -66.30 29.06
C PRO A 3 -65.48 -65.69 28.43
N SER A 4 -65.72 -64.97 27.39
CA SER A 4 -64.80 -64.19 26.60
C SER A 4 -64.33 -62.92 27.36
N ARG A 5 -63.03 -62.66 27.35
CA ARG A 5 -62.43 -61.41 27.84
C ARG A 5 -62.35 -60.44 26.67
N SER A 6 -62.95 -59.27 26.84
CA SER A 6 -62.80 -58.12 25.98
C SER A 6 -61.44 -57.42 26.25
N ALA A 7 -60.67 -57.15 25.19
CA ALA A 7 -59.45 -56.40 25.29
C ALA A 7 -59.78 -54.91 25.17
N GLN A 8 -59.41 -54.14 26.16
CA GLN A 8 -59.40 -52.66 26.08
C GLN A 8 -58.11 -52.20 25.43
N ALA A 9 -58.20 -51.48 24.31
CA ALA A 9 -57.11 -50.78 23.66
C ALA A 9 -56.81 -49.46 24.40
N SER A 10 -55.59 -49.35 24.96
CA SER A 10 -55.08 -48.11 25.52
C SER A 10 -54.52 -47.23 24.39
N VAL A 11 -55.07 -46.03 24.22
CA VAL A 11 -54.58 -45.01 23.33
C VAL A 11 -53.50 -44.23 24.08
N ALA A 12 -52.23 -44.31 23.60
CA ALA A 12 -51.16 -43.48 24.12
C ALA A 12 -51.14 -42.11 23.41
N PRO A 13 -50.93 -41.02 24.13
CA PRO A 13 -50.88 -39.69 23.50
C PRO A 13 -49.51 -39.55 22.76
N SER A 14 -49.57 -39.30 21.45
CA SER A 14 -48.43 -38.97 20.63
C SER A 14 -48.02 -37.51 20.92
N TRP A 15 -46.88 -37.33 21.59
CA TRP A 15 -46.22 -36.02 21.67
C TRP A 15 -45.49 -35.77 20.36
N ILE A 16 -46.06 -34.90 19.53
CA ILE A 16 -45.41 -34.33 18.37
C ILE A 16 -44.41 -33.29 18.86
N LEU A 17 -43.13 -33.65 18.98
CA LEU A 17 -42.04 -32.72 19.12
C LEU A 17 -41.90 -31.95 17.77
N ALA A 18 -42.44 -30.74 17.71
CA ALA A 18 -42.12 -29.80 16.65
C ALA A 18 -40.66 -29.37 16.78
N ALA A 19 -39.78 -29.99 16.02
CA ALA A 19 -38.42 -29.48 15.81
C ALA A 19 -38.54 -28.18 15.04
N LEU A 20 -38.38 -27.04 15.74
CA LEU A 20 -38.11 -25.74 15.08
C LEU A 20 -36.73 -25.88 14.42
N PRO A 21 -36.61 -25.70 13.09
CA PRO A 21 -35.31 -25.54 12.50
C PRO A 21 -34.77 -24.19 12.97
N LEU A 22 -33.75 -24.20 13.81
CA LEU A 22 -32.89 -23.06 14.04
C LEU A 22 -32.21 -22.78 12.69
N LEU A 23 -32.78 -21.86 11.94
CA LEU A 23 -32.14 -21.17 10.84
C LEU A 23 -31.01 -20.33 11.47
N PHE A 24 -29.85 -20.94 11.66
CA PHE A 24 -28.62 -20.19 11.72
C PHE A 24 -28.46 -19.58 10.34
N GLY A 25 -28.93 -18.36 10.15
CA GLY A 25 -28.49 -17.54 9.05
C GLY A 25 -26.96 -17.52 9.14
N LEU A 26 -26.30 -17.97 8.09
CA LEU A 26 -24.90 -17.68 7.90
C LEU A 26 -24.83 -16.16 7.91
N VAL A 27 -24.36 -15.58 9.01
CA VAL A 27 -24.04 -14.14 9.05
C VAL A 27 -22.85 -14.03 8.12
N SER A 28 -23.09 -13.51 6.92
CA SER A 28 -22.03 -13.07 6.03
C SER A 28 -21.25 -12.02 6.82
N SER A 29 -19.96 -12.18 6.90
CA SER A 29 -19.08 -11.20 7.50
C SER A 29 -18.81 -10.17 6.40
N ASP A 30 -19.52 -9.05 6.44
CA ASP A 30 -19.46 -8.04 5.38
C ASP A 30 -18.41 -6.95 5.67
N CYS A 31 -17.73 -7.02 6.84
CA CYS A 31 -16.73 -6.04 7.29
C CYS A 31 -17.25 -4.59 7.24
N GLU A 32 -18.56 -4.38 7.34
CA GLU A 32 -19.23 -3.09 7.13
C GLU A 32 -18.75 -2.00 8.11
N CYS A 33 -18.19 -2.41 9.26
CA CYS A 33 -17.59 -1.51 10.25
C CYS A 33 -16.05 -1.49 10.18
N GLY A 34 -15.47 -2.06 9.13
CA GLY A 34 -14.05 -1.92 8.85
C GLY A 34 -13.19 -3.11 9.27
N TYR A 35 -11.90 -2.83 9.40
CA TYR A 35 -10.83 -3.81 9.51
C TYR A 35 -10.01 -3.54 10.76
N SER A 36 -9.80 -4.55 11.60
CA SER A 36 -9.10 -4.39 12.87
C SER A 36 -7.77 -5.12 12.89
N MET A 37 -6.83 -4.53 13.61
CA MET A 37 -5.55 -5.16 13.93
C MET A 37 -4.96 -4.61 15.22
N THR A 38 -3.99 -5.35 15.76
CA THR A 38 -3.15 -4.89 16.85
C THR A 38 -1.94 -4.15 16.29
N THR A 39 -1.64 -2.97 16.83
CA THR A 39 -0.55 -2.12 16.38
C THR A 39 0.38 -1.73 17.52
N GLY A 40 1.65 -1.44 17.16
CA GLY A 40 2.64 -0.90 18.08
C GLY A 40 3.08 -1.85 19.20
N SER A 41 4.00 -1.36 20.02
CA SER A 41 4.55 -2.09 21.17
C SER A 41 3.57 -2.19 22.34
N ASP A 42 2.55 -1.34 22.37
CA ASP A 42 1.51 -1.32 23.42
C ASP A 42 0.38 -2.35 23.14
N GLY A 43 0.36 -2.94 21.95
CA GLY A 43 -0.63 -3.94 21.57
C GLY A 43 -2.05 -3.40 21.47
N ALA A 44 -2.23 -2.11 21.21
CA ALA A 44 -3.54 -1.50 21.06
C ALA A 44 -4.26 -2.01 19.81
N VAL A 45 -5.58 -2.24 19.92
CA VAL A 45 -6.42 -2.63 18.78
C VAL A 45 -6.96 -1.37 18.12
N HIS A 46 -6.74 -1.27 16.81
CA HIS A 46 -7.25 -0.19 15.97
C HIS A 46 -8.18 -0.77 14.91
N VAL A 47 -9.17 0.05 14.49
CA VAL A 47 -10.11 -0.28 13.43
C VAL A 47 -10.02 0.80 12.37
N PHE A 48 -9.91 0.37 11.11
CA PHE A 48 -9.81 1.23 9.94
C PHE A 48 -11.04 1.04 9.05
N ALA A 49 -11.60 2.14 8.56
CA ALA A 49 -12.89 2.15 7.88
C ALA A 49 -12.82 1.68 6.42
N ASP A 50 -11.70 1.90 5.75
CA ASP A 50 -11.53 1.67 4.32
C ASP A 50 -10.36 0.73 4.02
N LEU A 51 -10.37 0.15 2.83
CA LEU A 51 -9.26 -0.65 2.31
C LEU A 51 -8.92 -0.27 0.87
N HIS A 52 -7.67 -0.48 0.51
CA HIS A 52 -7.18 -0.56 -0.86
C HIS A 52 -6.19 -1.72 -0.94
N GLU A 53 -6.56 -2.74 -1.70
CA GLU A 53 -5.73 -3.93 -1.90
C GLU A 53 -5.43 -4.10 -3.39
N THR A 54 -4.19 -4.42 -3.71
CA THR A 54 -3.78 -4.74 -5.07
C THR A 54 -2.87 -5.95 -5.06
N ASP A 55 -3.31 -7.01 -5.72
CA ASP A 55 -2.54 -8.21 -6.00
C ASP A 55 -1.79 -8.04 -7.33
N PHE A 56 -0.57 -7.51 -7.27
CA PHE A 56 0.24 -7.28 -8.46
C PHE A 56 0.70 -8.56 -9.15
N VAL A 57 0.55 -9.72 -8.51
CA VAL A 57 0.83 -11.01 -9.15
C VAL A 57 -0.19 -11.29 -10.27
N HIS A 58 -1.43 -10.83 -10.10
CA HIS A 58 -2.52 -11.08 -11.05
C HIS A 58 -3.04 -9.82 -11.75
N VAL A 59 -2.83 -8.64 -11.17
CA VAL A 59 -3.36 -7.37 -11.67
C VAL A 59 -2.33 -6.64 -12.52
N ASP A 60 -2.70 -6.30 -13.75
CA ASP A 60 -1.90 -5.44 -14.62
C ASP A 60 -2.35 -3.97 -14.44
N ILE A 61 -1.46 -3.15 -13.88
CA ILE A 61 -1.69 -1.71 -13.70
C ILE A 61 -1.04 -0.85 -14.79
N THR A 62 -0.29 -1.46 -15.70
CA THR A 62 0.47 -0.73 -16.73
C THR A 62 -0.21 -0.70 -18.09
N GLY A 63 -1.19 -1.57 -18.32
CA GLY A 63 -2.01 -1.61 -19.54
C GLY A 63 -1.18 -1.59 -20.82
N ASP A 64 -1.40 -0.59 -21.65
CA ASP A 64 -0.67 -0.36 -22.91
C ASP A 64 0.68 0.36 -22.73
N GLY A 65 1.10 0.67 -21.50
CA GLY A 65 2.37 1.33 -21.19
C GLY A 65 2.34 2.85 -21.30
N GLU A 66 1.17 3.46 -21.49
CA GLU A 66 1.02 4.93 -21.62
C GLU A 66 0.93 5.67 -20.27
N GLY A 67 0.98 4.95 -19.14
CA GLY A 67 0.94 5.53 -17.80
C GLY A 67 -0.45 5.99 -17.36
N VAL A 68 -1.47 5.47 -18.00
CA VAL A 68 -2.86 5.70 -17.59
C VAL A 68 -3.10 5.05 -16.23
N ALA A 69 -3.79 5.77 -15.35
CA ALA A 69 -4.14 5.24 -14.05
C ALA A 69 -5.05 4.01 -14.17
N SER A 70 -4.70 2.94 -13.46
CA SER A 70 -5.46 1.70 -13.42
C SER A 70 -5.44 1.10 -12.03
N HIS A 71 -6.54 0.53 -11.58
CA HIS A 71 -6.67 -0.09 -10.25
C HIS A 71 -6.22 0.82 -9.09
N GLY A 72 -6.46 2.13 -9.23
CA GLY A 72 -6.06 3.12 -8.22
C GLY A 72 -4.58 3.50 -8.23
N TRP A 73 -3.77 3.03 -9.20
CA TRP A 73 -2.35 3.31 -9.35
C TRP A 73 -2.05 4.08 -10.63
N ALA A 74 -1.07 4.98 -10.57
CA ALA A 74 -0.57 5.75 -11.71
C ALA A 74 0.96 5.67 -11.77
N PRO A 75 1.54 5.00 -12.78
CA PRO A 75 2.96 5.11 -13.08
C PRO A 75 3.37 6.56 -13.36
N GLN A 76 4.50 6.98 -12.80
CA GLN A 76 4.94 8.37 -12.86
C GLN A 76 5.91 8.63 -14.03
N GLY A 77 5.76 9.81 -14.67
CA GLY A 77 6.57 10.21 -15.81
C GLY A 77 7.03 11.66 -15.70
N TYR A 78 8.22 11.91 -15.14
CA TYR A 78 8.80 13.26 -15.01
C TYR A 78 10.32 13.19 -14.83
N ASN A 79 10.97 14.34 -14.91
CA ASN A 79 12.41 14.45 -14.72
C ASN A 79 12.74 15.42 -13.59
N ILE A 80 13.78 15.08 -12.81
CA ILE A 80 14.39 16.00 -11.85
C ILE A 80 15.87 16.20 -12.16
N SER A 81 16.38 17.37 -11.86
CA SER A 81 17.80 17.71 -12.04
C SER A 81 18.66 17.07 -10.95
N SER A 82 19.97 16.96 -11.19
CA SER A 82 20.92 16.51 -10.18
C SER A 82 20.90 17.36 -8.90
N GLN A 83 20.66 18.67 -9.05
CA GLN A 83 20.51 19.55 -7.90
C GLN A 83 19.27 19.21 -7.07
N ALA A 84 18.12 18.99 -7.71
CA ALA A 84 16.88 18.64 -7.02
C ALA A 84 16.93 17.23 -6.42
N SER A 85 17.57 16.27 -7.09
CA SER A 85 17.75 14.91 -6.58
C SER A 85 18.85 14.80 -5.51
N ARG A 86 19.61 15.88 -5.27
CA ARG A 86 20.69 15.94 -4.27
C ARG A 86 21.79 14.91 -4.50
N GLY A 87 22.06 14.57 -5.77
CA GLY A 87 23.07 13.62 -6.17
C GLY A 87 23.89 14.10 -7.37
N PRO A 88 24.96 13.38 -7.76
CA PRO A 88 25.73 13.67 -8.98
C PRO A 88 24.93 13.62 -10.27
N PHE A 89 23.81 12.86 -10.25
CA PHE A 89 22.97 12.68 -11.43
C PHE A 89 21.52 13.10 -11.09
N GLY A 90 20.81 13.58 -12.11
CA GLY A 90 19.37 13.71 -12.07
C GLY A 90 18.68 12.34 -12.23
N GLU A 91 17.37 12.35 -12.13
CA GLU A 91 16.53 11.16 -12.29
C GLU A 91 15.51 11.39 -13.39
N SER A 92 15.23 10.34 -14.17
CA SER A 92 14.17 10.32 -15.16
C SER A 92 13.18 9.24 -14.76
N PHE A 93 12.14 9.64 -14.04
CA PHE A 93 11.01 8.74 -13.74
C PHE A 93 10.30 8.45 -15.06
N ALA A 94 10.34 7.19 -15.45
CA ALA A 94 9.85 6.78 -16.75
C ALA A 94 8.77 5.70 -16.60
N VAL A 95 7.58 5.97 -17.11
CA VAL A 95 6.43 5.05 -17.10
C VAL A 95 6.83 3.64 -17.54
N ARG A 96 7.62 3.50 -18.61
CA ARG A 96 8.09 2.20 -19.13
C ARG A 96 9.00 1.41 -18.18
N ASN A 97 9.48 2.01 -17.09
CA ASN A 97 10.28 1.33 -16.07
C ASN A 97 9.41 0.74 -14.94
N VAL A 98 8.11 1.03 -14.95
CA VAL A 98 7.09 0.37 -14.15
C VAL A 98 6.46 -0.69 -15.04
N MET A 99 6.57 -1.98 -14.68
CA MET A 99 6.19 -3.08 -15.58
C MET A 99 5.39 -4.13 -14.80
N SER A 100 4.16 -4.39 -15.21
CA SER A 100 3.37 -5.49 -14.67
C SER A 100 3.88 -6.82 -15.24
N ASN A 101 4.27 -7.74 -14.35
CA ASN A 101 4.77 -9.08 -14.68
C ASN A 101 3.85 -10.13 -14.07
N THR A 102 2.66 -10.26 -14.62
CA THR A 102 1.60 -11.08 -14.03
C THR A 102 1.72 -12.57 -14.31
N ILE A 103 1.11 -13.39 -13.47
CA ILE A 103 0.84 -14.83 -13.71
C ILE A 103 -0.57 -14.98 -14.27
N LYS A 104 -0.74 -15.91 -15.21
CA LYS A 104 -2.06 -16.17 -15.80
C LYS A 104 -2.97 -17.05 -14.94
N SER A 105 -2.39 -17.92 -14.10
CA SER A 105 -3.15 -18.83 -13.25
C SER A 105 -3.65 -18.12 -12.01
N PRO A 106 -4.95 -18.02 -11.76
CA PRO A 106 -5.51 -17.31 -10.61
C PRO A 106 -5.17 -17.98 -9.24
N ASP A 107 -4.78 -19.25 -9.27
CA ASP A 107 -4.48 -20.02 -8.04
C ASP A 107 -2.98 -20.06 -7.71
N THR A 108 -2.12 -19.35 -8.47
CA THR A 108 -0.68 -19.38 -8.35
C THR A 108 -0.15 -18.01 -7.94
N PHE A 109 0.35 -17.87 -6.73
CA PHE A 109 0.81 -16.60 -6.14
C PHE A 109 2.34 -16.45 -6.10
N SER A 110 3.09 -17.32 -6.78
CA SER A 110 4.55 -17.27 -6.83
C SER A 110 5.11 -17.91 -8.09
N GLY A 111 6.32 -17.55 -8.45
CA GLY A 111 7.02 -18.05 -9.63
C GLY A 111 7.19 -17.01 -10.71
N PRO A 112 7.67 -17.40 -11.90
CA PRO A 112 7.93 -16.47 -12.98
C PRO A 112 6.62 -15.96 -13.60
N GLY A 113 6.55 -14.64 -13.78
CA GLY A 113 5.49 -14.02 -14.56
C GLY A 113 5.74 -14.06 -16.06
N THR A 114 4.95 -13.35 -16.82
CA THR A 114 5.00 -13.33 -18.30
C THR A 114 6.31 -12.82 -18.88
N LEU A 115 7.06 -12.02 -18.09
CA LEU A 115 8.39 -11.50 -18.48
C LEU A 115 9.56 -12.39 -18.02
N GLY A 116 9.29 -13.53 -17.38
CA GLY A 116 10.29 -14.51 -16.95
C GLY A 116 11.02 -14.21 -15.64
N LEU A 117 10.77 -13.05 -15.01
CA LEU A 117 11.18 -12.70 -13.66
C LEU A 117 10.09 -13.10 -12.64
N ASP A 118 10.35 -12.95 -11.35
CA ASP A 118 9.32 -13.15 -10.32
C ASP A 118 8.09 -12.30 -10.62
N ALA A 119 6.91 -12.91 -10.47
CA ALA A 119 5.66 -12.25 -10.74
C ALA A 119 5.38 -11.12 -9.76
N GLY A 120 4.78 -10.04 -10.26
CA GLY A 120 4.46 -8.84 -9.52
C GLY A 120 4.69 -7.57 -10.34
N LEU A 121 4.69 -6.44 -9.67
CA LEU A 121 5.04 -5.15 -10.25
C LEU A 121 6.56 -4.96 -10.19
N LEU A 122 7.19 -4.85 -11.34
CA LEU A 122 8.61 -4.59 -11.48
C LEU A 122 8.85 -3.08 -11.53
N LEU A 123 9.72 -2.58 -10.65
CA LEU A 123 10.25 -1.23 -10.67
C LEU A 123 11.72 -1.30 -11.09
N VAL A 124 12.06 -0.72 -12.24
CA VAL A 124 13.37 -0.93 -12.87
C VAL A 124 14.20 0.34 -12.89
N VAL A 125 15.41 0.26 -12.35
CA VAL A 125 16.46 1.28 -12.53
C VAL A 125 17.36 0.82 -13.66
N ARG A 126 17.55 1.68 -14.69
CA ARG A 126 18.41 1.36 -15.83
C ARG A 126 19.86 1.71 -15.55
N ASN A 127 20.76 0.86 -16.00
CA ASN A 127 22.20 1.07 -15.85
C ASN A 127 22.78 2.11 -16.83
N VAL A 128 22.05 2.41 -17.91
CA VAL A 128 22.48 3.38 -18.93
C VAL A 128 21.79 4.71 -18.68
N LYS A 129 22.60 5.71 -18.38
CA LYS A 129 22.12 7.08 -18.23
C LYS A 129 21.57 7.65 -19.54
N GLN A 130 20.57 8.48 -19.42
CA GLN A 130 20.06 9.32 -20.50
C GLN A 130 20.47 10.76 -20.20
N GLU A 131 21.42 11.30 -20.98
CA GLU A 131 22.09 12.56 -20.68
C GLU A 131 22.77 12.50 -19.30
N ASP A 132 22.38 13.37 -18.38
CA ASP A 132 22.86 13.44 -16.99
C ASP A 132 21.91 12.75 -15.98
N ARG A 133 20.89 12.01 -16.46
CA ARG A 133 19.85 11.39 -15.62
C ARG A 133 19.94 9.87 -15.64
N ILE A 134 19.63 9.28 -14.53
CA ILE A 134 19.42 7.82 -14.39
C ILE A 134 17.94 7.56 -14.60
N PRO A 135 17.55 6.69 -15.56
CA PRO A 135 16.14 6.30 -15.70
C PRO A 135 15.72 5.38 -14.56
N VAL A 136 14.67 5.76 -13.86
CA VAL A 136 14.17 5.16 -12.63
C VAL A 136 12.66 4.89 -12.73
N ALA A 137 12.08 4.26 -11.71
CA ALA A 137 10.67 3.88 -11.67
C ALA A 137 9.98 4.43 -10.43
N GLU A 138 8.74 4.89 -10.61
CA GLU A 138 7.86 5.26 -9.51
C GLU A 138 6.40 5.05 -9.90
N VAL A 139 5.61 4.65 -8.93
CA VAL A 139 4.15 4.55 -9.05
C VAL A 139 3.51 5.08 -7.77
N SER A 140 2.41 5.81 -7.91
CA SER A 140 1.63 6.34 -6.79
C SER A 140 0.17 5.94 -6.87
N THR A 141 -0.53 5.92 -5.74
CA THR A 141 -1.99 5.89 -5.74
C THR A 141 -2.56 7.19 -6.32
N THR A 142 -3.73 7.11 -6.97
CA THR A 142 -4.33 8.25 -7.67
C THR A 142 -4.91 9.32 -6.75
N GLY A 143 -5.14 9.00 -5.46
CA GLY A 143 -5.78 9.91 -4.50
C GLY A 143 -4.85 10.30 -3.34
N LEU A 144 -5.06 11.51 -2.81
CA LEU A 144 -4.39 12.07 -1.62
C LEU A 144 -5.25 11.92 -0.36
N HIS A 145 -5.90 10.79 -0.17
CA HIS A 145 -6.91 10.62 0.89
C HIS A 145 -6.59 9.51 1.90
N TYR A 146 -5.43 8.87 1.77
CA TYR A 146 -4.98 7.85 2.70
C TYR A 146 -4.47 8.52 3.98
N PHE A 147 -5.12 8.21 5.09
CA PHE A 147 -4.79 8.84 6.35
C PHE A 147 -5.01 7.86 7.50
N TYR A 148 -4.09 7.83 8.45
CA TYR A 148 -4.05 6.90 9.58
C TYR A 148 -4.51 5.48 9.21
N GLY A 149 -3.57 4.56 9.23
CA GLY A 149 -3.85 3.21 8.75
C GLY A 149 -2.70 2.25 9.00
N THR A 150 -2.87 1.03 8.51
CA THR A 150 -1.80 0.06 8.35
C THR A 150 -1.57 -0.18 6.86
N PHE A 151 -0.33 -0.02 6.43
CA PHE A 151 0.08 -0.09 5.04
C PHE A 151 1.11 -1.18 4.89
N ARG A 152 0.89 -2.11 3.97
CA ARG A 152 1.70 -3.32 3.79
C ARG A 152 2.06 -3.53 2.34
N ALA A 153 3.28 -4.00 2.10
CA ALA A 153 3.72 -4.41 0.77
C ALA A 153 4.55 -5.68 0.85
N GLY A 154 4.30 -6.61 -0.04
CA GLY A 154 5.16 -7.77 -0.27
C GLY A 154 6.25 -7.40 -1.27
N ILE A 155 7.49 -7.28 -0.83
CA ILE A 155 8.60 -6.76 -1.65
C ILE A 155 9.78 -7.74 -1.65
N LYS A 156 10.32 -7.97 -2.85
CA LYS A 156 11.64 -8.55 -3.07
C LYS A 156 12.53 -7.48 -3.68
N THR A 157 13.58 -7.07 -2.98
CA THR A 157 14.50 -6.03 -3.43
C THR A 157 15.52 -6.58 -4.43
N THR A 158 16.36 -5.70 -5.00
CA THR A 158 17.49 -6.10 -5.82
C THR A 158 18.77 -6.32 -5.01
N ASP A 159 19.63 -7.21 -5.47
CA ASP A 159 21.01 -7.34 -4.99
C ASP A 159 22.03 -6.57 -5.84
N VAL A 160 21.57 -5.89 -6.89
CA VAL A 160 22.41 -5.03 -7.73
C VAL A 160 22.69 -3.74 -6.98
N SER A 161 23.95 -3.54 -6.58
CA SER A 161 24.37 -2.37 -5.81
C SER A 161 24.18 -1.06 -6.59
N GLY A 162 23.82 0.02 -5.87
CA GLY A 162 23.74 1.36 -6.42
C GLY A 162 22.32 1.86 -6.66
N THR A 163 21.35 1.32 -5.93
CA THR A 163 19.94 1.74 -6.01
C THR A 163 19.30 1.85 -4.62
N CYS A 164 18.19 2.57 -4.55
CA CYS A 164 17.28 2.63 -3.41
C CYS A 164 15.90 2.14 -3.83
N SER A 165 15.37 1.12 -3.16
CA SER A 165 13.97 0.69 -3.28
C SER A 165 13.18 1.28 -2.12
N ALA A 166 12.01 1.86 -2.37
CA ALA A 166 11.20 2.49 -1.34
C ALA A 166 9.72 2.10 -1.42
N PHE A 167 9.14 1.86 -0.26
CA PHE A 167 7.70 1.79 -0.01
C PHE A 167 7.36 2.88 1.00
N PHE A 168 6.53 3.85 0.60
CA PHE A 168 6.35 5.05 1.39
C PHE A 168 4.94 5.64 1.30
N TRP A 169 4.62 6.47 2.27
CA TRP A 169 3.45 7.33 2.28
C TRP A 169 3.92 8.79 2.19
N TYR A 170 3.34 9.56 1.28
CA TYR A 170 3.80 10.88 0.91
C TYR A 170 2.65 11.89 0.80
N GLN A 171 2.86 13.07 1.37
CA GLN A 171 2.03 14.23 1.13
C GLN A 171 2.86 15.41 0.59
N ASN A 172 4.03 15.65 1.18
CA ASN A 172 5.05 16.59 0.72
C ASN A 172 6.38 16.30 1.44
N ASP A 173 7.45 16.99 1.05
CA ASP A 173 8.82 16.80 1.55
C ASP A 173 9.01 16.99 3.06
N THR A 174 7.99 17.39 3.80
CA THR A 174 8.00 17.52 5.27
C THR A 174 6.95 16.65 5.97
N GLN A 175 6.24 15.84 5.22
CA GLN A 175 5.25 14.88 5.69
C GLN A 175 5.33 13.61 4.84
N GLU A 176 6.24 12.70 5.23
CA GLU A 176 6.55 11.48 4.51
C GLU A 176 6.99 10.39 5.50
N ILE A 177 6.63 9.16 5.20
CA ILE A 177 6.95 7.96 5.98
C ILE A 177 7.55 6.94 5.02
N ASP A 178 8.81 6.56 5.22
CA ASP A 178 9.54 5.71 4.28
C ASP A 178 10.03 4.41 4.89
N ILE A 179 9.99 3.35 4.10
CA ILE A 179 10.78 2.14 4.26
C ILE A 179 11.71 2.06 3.05
N GLU A 180 13.01 2.23 3.26
CA GLU A 180 14.01 2.30 2.19
C GLU A 180 15.09 1.24 2.32
N PHE A 181 15.44 0.64 1.18
CA PHE A 181 16.48 -0.37 1.04
C PHE A 181 17.57 0.15 0.12
N LEU A 182 18.73 0.44 0.70
CA LEU A 182 19.92 0.85 -0.06
C LEU A 182 20.73 -0.37 -0.43
N SER A 183 20.65 -0.81 -1.69
CA SER A 183 21.27 -2.06 -2.15
C SER A 183 22.80 -2.09 -1.97
N ALA A 184 23.43 -0.91 -1.95
CA ALA A 184 24.88 -0.78 -1.69
C ALA A 184 25.27 -1.05 -0.22
N GLN A 185 24.31 -1.10 0.70
CA GLN A 185 24.56 -1.42 2.11
C GLN A 185 24.47 -2.92 2.41
N PHE A 186 24.04 -3.74 1.46
CA PHE A 186 23.91 -5.18 1.65
C PHE A 186 25.28 -5.86 1.60
N ASP A 187 25.62 -6.60 2.64
CA ASP A 187 26.82 -7.43 2.73
C ASP A 187 26.41 -8.89 2.98
N LYS A 188 26.20 -9.61 1.89
CA LYS A 188 25.79 -11.03 1.93
C LYS A 188 26.80 -11.91 2.66
N ALA A 189 28.10 -11.58 2.58
CA ALA A 189 29.14 -12.36 3.23
C ALA A 189 29.10 -12.24 4.75
N LYS A 190 28.61 -11.11 5.26
CA LYS A 190 28.49 -10.86 6.71
C LYS A 190 27.05 -11.02 7.23
N GLY A 191 26.07 -11.26 6.35
CA GLY A 191 24.66 -11.29 6.73
C GLY A 191 24.15 -9.92 7.21
N ILE A 192 24.60 -8.84 6.56
CA ILE A 192 24.21 -7.47 6.91
C ILE A 192 23.25 -6.95 5.84
N PHE A 193 22.00 -6.70 6.23
CA PHE A 193 20.93 -6.25 5.34
C PHE A 193 20.12 -5.13 6.02
N PRO A 194 20.65 -3.89 6.06
CA PRO A 194 19.96 -2.80 6.73
C PRO A 194 18.75 -2.34 5.95
N VAL A 195 17.68 -2.02 6.68
CA VAL A 195 16.53 -1.25 6.23
C VAL A 195 16.54 0.10 6.93
N ASN A 196 16.18 1.15 6.20
CA ASN A 196 16.12 2.51 6.71
C ASN A 196 14.64 2.91 6.82
N PHE A 197 14.21 3.28 8.04
CA PHE A 197 12.92 3.87 8.30
C PHE A 197 13.10 5.37 8.46
N VAL A 198 12.41 6.14 7.63
CA VAL A 198 12.60 7.59 7.59
C VAL A 198 11.26 8.30 7.82
N LEU A 199 11.27 9.33 8.62
CA LEU A 199 10.22 10.34 8.68
C LEU A 199 10.79 11.65 8.17
N GLN A 200 10.38 12.08 6.98
CA GLN A 200 10.70 13.41 6.51
C GLN A 200 9.78 14.43 7.20
N SER A 201 10.40 15.38 7.84
CA SER A 201 9.73 16.36 8.68
C SER A 201 10.30 17.76 8.42
N LYS A 202 9.70 18.78 9.03
CA LYS A 202 10.25 20.13 9.01
C LYS A 202 11.64 20.20 9.61
N GLU A 203 11.94 19.34 10.61
CA GLU A 203 13.29 19.21 11.18
C GLU A 203 14.27 18.66 10.15
N ALA A 204 13.91 17.56 9.45
CA ALA A 204 14.72 16.98 8.38
C ALA A 204 14.95 17.97 7.24
N ALA A 205 13.93 18.73 6.83
CA ALA A 205 14.04 19.77 5.80
C ALA A 205 15.03 20.88 6.22
N THR A 206 14.99 21.31 7.48
CA THR A 206 15.92 22.31 8.03
C THR A 206 17.37 21.78 8.06
N ALA A 207 17.55 20.46 8.23
CA ALA A 207 18.83 19.79 8.15
C ALA A 207 19.27 19.46 6.70
N GLY A 208 18.63 20.07 5.69
CA GLY A 208 18.91 19.82 4.26
C GLY A 208 18.41 18.45 3.77
N TYR A 209 17.32 17.96 4.35
CA TYR A 209 16.75 16.63 4.13
C TYR A 209 17.71 15.49 4.49
N ASN A 210 18.64 15.75 5.40
CA ASN A 210 19.50 14.72 5.96
C ASN A 210 18.91 14.20 7.26
N ALA A 211 18.04 13.21 7.16
CA ALA A 211 17.40 12.60 8.32
C ALA A 211 18.40 11.90 9.27
N ALA A 212 19.63 11.61 8.82
CA ALA A 212 20.66 10.94 9.62
C ALA A 212 21.00 11.66 10.93
N ASN A 213 20.82 12.98 10.98
CA ASN A 213 21.08 13.80 12.16
C ASN A 213 19.79 14.20 12.91
N THR A 214 18.68 13.62 12.60
CA THR A 214 17.37 13.89 13.20
C THR A 214 16.83 12.66 13.95
N THR A 215 15.74 12.84 14.69
CA THR A 215 15.01 11.72 15.30
C THR A 215 14.24 10.89 14.25
N GLY A 216 14.17 11.37 12.99
CA GLY A 216 13.41 10.77 11.92
C GLY A 216 14.04 9.55 11.25
N LEU A 217 15.34 9.25 11.47
CA LEU A 217 15.97 8.06 10.88
C LEU A 217 16.15 6.94 11.90
N ARG A 218 15.73 5.74 11.51
CA ARG A 218 16.05 4.48 12.21
C ARG A 218 16.58 3.48 11.20
N GLN A 219 17.78 2.98 11.40
CA GLN A 219 18.35 1.89 10.61
C GLN A 219 18.37 0.61 11.44
N VAL A 220 17.83 -0.47 10.88
CA VAL A 220 17.76 -1.77 11.54
C VAL A 220 18.30 -2.84 10.58
N ASN A 221 19.09 -3.77 11.08
CA ASN A 221 19.56 -4.90 10.28
C ASN A 221 18.47 -5.99 10.26
N LEU A 222 18.04 -6.38 9.06
CA LEU A 222 17.08 -7.47 8.87
C LEU A 222 17.74 -8.83 9.17
N PRO A 223 16.99 -9.79 9.72
CA PRO A 223 17.50 -11.14 9.97
C PRO A 223 17.59 -12.02 8.71
N PHE A 224 17.25 -11.49 7.54
CA PHE A 224 17.20 -12.17 6.25
C PHE A 224 17.75 -11.28 5.13
N ASP A 225 18.10 -11.89 3.99
CA ASP A 225 18.47 -11.17 2.76
C ASP A 225 17.19 -10.77 1.98
N PRO A 226 16.86 -9.49 1.92
CA PRO A 226 15.62 -9.00 1.28
C PRO A 226 15.63 -9.13 -0.26
N SER A 227 16.74 -9.56 -0.85
CA SER A 227 16.88 -9.76 -2.30
C SER A 227 16.62 -11.21 -2.73
N THR A 228 16.48 -12.15 -1.81
CA THR A 228 16.33 -13.57 -2.14
C THR A 228 14.89 -14.03 -2.24
N ASP A 229 13.98 -13.44 -1.44
CA ASP A 229 12.58 -13.82 -1.39
C ASP A 229 11.70 -12.59 -1.14
N PHE A 230 10.38 -12.75 -1.26
CA PHE A 230 9.40 -11.75 -0.88
C PHE A 230 9.23 -11.73 0.63
N HIS A 231 9.27 -10.54 1.21
CA HIS A 231 8.98 -10.27 2.61
C HIS A 231 7.91 -9.21 2.72
N GLU A 232 7.05 -9.30 3.75
CA GLU A 232 6.07 -8.26 4.03
C GLU A 232 6.74 -7.14 4.83
N TYR A 233 6.69 -5.94 4.30
CA TYR A 233 7.06 -4.71 5.01
C TYR A 233 5.80 -3.91 5.29
N ARG A 234 5.71 -3.42 6.53
CA ARG A 234 4.52 -2.74 7.01
C ARG A 234 4.91 -1.51 7.82
N PHE A 235 4.13 -0.45 7.67
CA PHE A 235 4.10 0.63 8.66
C PHE A 235 2.66 0.89 9.11
N ASP A 236 2.51 1.10 10.42
CA ASP A 236 1.26 1.53 11.02
C ASP A 236 1.37 3.02 11.31
N PHE A 237 0.61 3.82 10.59
CA PHE A 237 0.56 5.26 10.71
C PHE A 237 -0.64 5.65 11.56
N LEU A 238 -0.38 6.07 12.79
CA LEU A 238 -1.38 6.46 13.78
C LEU A 238 -1.17 7.91 14.21
N PRO A 239 -2.14 8.55 14.86
CA PRO A 239 -1.90 9.84 15.49
C PRO A 239 -0.67 9.78 16.41
N ASP A 240 0.29 10.69 16.20
CA ASP A 240 1.51 10.84 16.99
C ASP A 240 2.49 9.64 17.00
N LYS A 241 2.24 8.57 16.22
CA LYS A 241 3.09 7.38 16.19
C LYS A 241 3.11 6.72 14.81
N VAL A 242 4.32 6.29 14.39
CA VAL A 242 4.51 5.35 13.27
C VAL A 242 5.30 4.16 13.79
N SER A 243 4.78 2.94 13.55
CA SER A 243 5.43 1.68 13.89
C SER A 243 5.80 0.94 12.63
N PHE A 244 7.03 0.40 12.54
CA PHE A 244 7.58 -0.26 11.36
C PHE A 244 7.84 -1.74 11.61
N TYR A 245 7.51 -2.58 10.65
CA TYR A 245 7.59 -4.03 10.77
C TYR A 245 8.19 -4.66 9.51
N ALA A 246 8.84 -5.81 9.69
CA ALA A 246 9.12 -6.76 8.64
C ALA A 246 8.66 -8.15 9.08
N ASP A 247 7.94 -8.85 8.20
CA ASP A 247 7.35 -10.18 8.44
C ASP A 247 6.59 -10.29 9.77
N GLY A 248 5.86 -9.23 10.14
CA GLY A 248 5.06 -9.14 11.36
C GLY A 248 5.85 -8.78 12.62
N GLU A 249 7.18 -8.78 12.59
CA GLU A 249 8.02 -8.38 13.72
C GLU A 249 8.19 -6.86 13.78
N LEU A 250 7.91 -6.26 14.94
CA LEU A 250 8.10 -4.83 15.18
C LEU A 250 9.60 -4.52 15.22
N LEU A 251 10.07 -3.65 14.31
CA LEU A 251 11.47 -3.28 14.18
C LEU A 251 11.80 -1.91 14.76
N ALA A 252 10.88 -0.95 14.61
CA ALA A 252 11.09 0.41 15.11
C ALA A 252 9.76 1.12 15.34
N GLU A 253 9.81 2.15 16.19
CA GLU A 253 8.72 3.11 16.38
C GLU A 253 9.29 4.53 16.35
N ALA A 254 8.53 5.44 15.77
CA ALA A 254 8.80 6.87 15.78
C ALA A 254 7.57 7.61 16.32
N THR A 255 7.80 8.62 17.14
CA THR A 255 6.74 9.41 17.80
C THR A 255 7.06 10.89 17.76
N GLY A 256 6.04 11.72 17.94
CA GLY A 256 6.17 13.15 18.11
C GLY A 256 6.03 13.95 16.82
N SER A 257 6.62 15.14 16.76
CA SER A 257 6.36 16.16 15.73
C SER A 257 6.79 15.79 14.30
N GLY A 258 7.53 14.69 14.14
CA GLY A 258 7.89 14.15 12.81
C GLY A 258 6.80 13.32 12.17
N VAL A 259 5.80 12.88 12.94
CA VAL A 259 4.67 12.09 12.39
C VAL A 259 3.76 12.99 11.56
N PRO A 260 3.40 12.60 10.33
CA PRO A 260 2.52 13.38 9.46
C PRO A 260 1.14 13.63 10.09
N THR A 261 0.52 14.74 9.73
CA THR A 261 -0.78 15.18 10.29
C THR A 261 -1.83 15.49 9.25
N THR A 262 -1.54 15.25 7.97
CA THR A 262 -2.46 15.48 6.84
C THR A 262 -2.56 14.20 6.02
N PRO A 263 -3.63 14.01 5.23
CA PRO A 263 -3.73 12.86 4.33
C PRO A 263 -2.74 12.97 3.16
N GLY A 264 -2.36 11.81 2.61
CA GLY A 264 -1.43 11.70 1.49
C GLY A 264 -1.77 10.53 0.58
N HIS A 265 -0.77 10.01 -0.13
CA HIS A 265 -0.90 8.83 -0.98
C HIS A 265 0.20 7.79 -0.69
N ILE A 266 -0.03 6.58 -1.16
CA ILE A 266 0.93 5.48 -1.07
C ILE A 266 1.77 5.49 -2.35
N MET A 267 3.07 5.27 -2.19
CA MET A 267 4.02 5.28 -3.29
C MET A 267 4.98 4.09 -3.20
N LEU A 268 5.44 3.67 -4.36
CA LEU A 268 6.50 2.69 -4.53
C LEU A 268 7.51 3.28 -5.53
N SER A 269 8.79 3.28 -5.18
CA SER A 269 9.82 3.73 -6.10
C SER A 269 11.06 2.84 -6.07
N HIS A 270 11.81 2.84 -7.18
CA HIS A 270 13.13 2.28 -7.28
C HIS A 270 14.00 3.25 -8.06
N TRP A 271 15.00 3.81 -7.40
CA TRP A 271 15.72 4.97 -7.89
C TRP A 271 17.21 4.93 -7.60
N SER A 272 17.95 5.81 -8.27
CA SER A 272 19.38 6.04 -8.07
C SER A 272 19.74 7.44 -8.59
N ASN A 273 20.53 8.18 -7.83
CA ASN A 273 21.01 9.51 -8.21
C ASN A 273 22.53 9.67 -8.07
N GLY A 274 23.22 8.57 -7.74
CA GLY A 274 24.68 8.57 -7.58
C GLY A 274 25.19 9.15 -6.25
N ASN A 275 24.30 9.51 -5.31
CA ASN A 275 24.70 10.06 -4.01
C ASN A 275 25.46 9.03 -3.19
N PRO A 276 26.77 9.25 -2.90
CA PRO A 276 27.61 8.26 -2.22
C PRO A 276 27.15 8.01 -0.76
N GLY A 277 26.38 8.92 -0.17
CA GLY A 277 25.84 8.79 1.18
C GLY A 277 24.48 8.07 1.22
N TRP A 278 23.87 7.79 0.06
CA TRP A 278 22.56 7.15 0.00
C TRP A 278 22.49 6.07 -1.08
N SER A 279 21.81 6.31 -2.22
CA SER A 279 21.61 5.29 -3.25
C SER A 279 22.89 4.75 -3.86
N GLN A 280 23.97 5.56 -3.90
CA GLN A 280 25.12 5.31 -4.75
C GLN A 280 24.74 5.19 -6.25
N GLY A 281 25.46 4.41 -7.06
CA GLY A 281 25.09 4.15 -8.44
C GLY A 281 25.68 5.13 -9.45
N PRO A 282 25.22 5.09 -10.71
CA PRO A 282 24.20 4.17 -11.24
C PRO A 282 24.57 2.70 -11.08
N PRO A 283 23.60 1.77 -11.10
CA PRO A 283 23.89 0.33 -11.02
C PRO A 283 24.67 -0.13 -12.27
N THR A 284 25.44 -1.21 -12.16
CA THR A 284 26.27 -1.71 -13.26
C THR A 284 25.50 -2.49 -14.32
N VAL A 285 24.33 -2.99 -13.96
CA VAL A 285 23.34 -3.64 -14.82
C VAL A 285 21.96 -3.11 -14.44
N ASP A 286 20.95 -3.33 -15.27
CA ASP A 286 19.59 -2.98 -14.90
C ASP A 286 19.20 -3.70 -13.60
N ALA A 287 18.63 -2.95 -12.67
CA ALA A 287 18.22 -3.43 -11.36
C ALA A 287 16.70 -3.39 -11.23
N ALA A 288 16.11 -4.47 -10.73
CA ALA A 288 14.67 -4.56 -10.53
C ALA A 288 14.33 -4.87 -9.08
N THR A 289 13.38 -4.13 -8.53
CA THR A 289 12.65 -4.47 -7.32
C THR A 289 11.27 -4.97 -7.73
N THR A 290 10.80 -6.06 -7.11
CA THR A 290 9.50 -6.64 -7.42
C THR A 290 8.57 -6.49 -6.22
N VAL A 291 7.34 -6.03 -6.48
CA VAL A 291 6.28 -5.91 -5.46
C VAL A 291 5.17 -6.88 -5.82
N SER A 292 4.87 -7.83 -4.92
CA SER A 292 3.83 -8.83 -5.13
C SER A 292 2.43 -8.32 -4.79
N TYR A 293 2.32 -7.48 -3.78
CA TYR A 293 1.06 -6.84 -3.39
C TYR A 293 1.28 -5.55 -2.60
N VAL A 294 0.24 -4.73 -2.56
CA VAL A 294 0.04 -3.68 -1.55
C VAL A 294 -1.33 -3.87 -0.91
N LYS A 295 -1.39 -3.73 0.41
CA LYS A 295 -2.63 -3.73 1.20
C LYS A 295 -2.61 -2.56 2.15
N ALA A 296 -3.60 -1.71 2.03
CA ALA A 296 -3.84 -0.57 2.89
C ALA A 296 -5.19 -0.69 3.56
N TYR A 297 -5.22 -0.59 4.88
CA TYR A 297 -6.43 -0.46 5.66
C TYR A 297 -6.30 0.86 6.41
N PHE A 298 -7.22 1.80 6.16
CA PHE A 298 -6.98 3.18 6.55
C PHE A 298 -8.28 3.95 6.77
N ASN A 299 -8.16 5.15 7.29
CA ASN A 299 -9.26 6.10 7.34
C ASN A 299 -9.12 7.08 6.17
N SER A 300 -10.14 7.14 5.33
CA SER A 300 -10.15 8.08 4.22
C SER A 300 -10.48 9.49 4.70
N SER A 301 -9.77 10.49 4.17
CA SER A 301 -10.10 11.89 4.38
C SER A 301 -11.23 12.40 3.49
N LEU A 302 -11.70 11.58 2.54
CA LEU A 302 -12.82 11.95 1.66
C LEU A 302 -14.13 11.92 2.43
N GLU A 303 -14.84 13.04 2.45
CA GLU A 303 -16.14 13.14 3.13
C GLU A 303 -17.17 12.11 2.62
N GLN A 304 -17.14 11.78 1.32
CA GLN A 304 -18.01 10.76 0.76
C GLN A 304 -17.75 9.41 1.42
N ARG A 305 -16.50 8.98 1.54
CA ARG A 305 -16.11 7.72 2.21
C ARG A 305 -16.53 7.69 3.68
N GLN A 306 -16.39 8.80 4.37
CA GLN A 306 -16.85 8.94 5.76
C GLN A 306 -18.38 8.83 5.88
N ARG A 307 -19.12 9.44 4.95
CA ARG A 307 -20.59 9.29 4.88
C ARG A 307 -21.00 7.85 4.58
N ASP A 308 -20.33 7.20 3.63
CA ASP A 308 -20.60 5.81 3.26
C ASP A 308 -20.32 4.87 4.44
N PHE A 309 -19.23 5.07 5.15
CA PHE A 309 -18.95 4.36 6.39
C PHE A 309 -20.06 4.53 7.43
N ALA A 310 -20.52 5.74 7.68
CA ALA A 310 -21.61 6.01 8.62
C ALA A 310 -22.95 5.37 8.19
N LEU A 311 -23.17 5.20 6.89
CA LEU A 311 -24.35 4.54 6.35
C LEU A 311 -24.27 3.01 6.45
N ARG A 312 -23.11 2.39 6.18
CA ARG A 312 -22.94 0.94 6.21
C ARG A 312 -22.72 0.39 7.62
N CYS A 313 -21.89 1.03 8.44
CA CYS A 313 -21.63 0.60 9.82
C CYS A 313 -22.76 1.03 10.75
N LYS A 314 -23.68 0.12 11.07
CA LYS A 314 -24.80 0.39 11.97
C LYS A 314 -24.51 0.00 13.41
N ASP A 315 -23.86 -1.14 13.62
CA ASP A 315 -23.49 -1.66 14.92
C ASP A 315 -22.16 -2.43 14.84
N PRO A 316 -21.06 -1.84 15.29
CA PRO A 316 -19.75 -2.51 15.25
C PRO A 316 -19.64 -3.72 16.19
N ALA A 317 -20.61 -3.94 17.09
CA ALA A 317 -20.63 -5.09 17.99
C ALA A 317 -21.24 -6.34 17.35
N VAL A 318 -21.87 -6.23 16.19
CA VAL A 318 -22.37 -7.39 15.45
C VAL A 318 -21.19 -8.28 15.00
N ILE A 319 -21.37 -9.59 15.16
CA ILE A 319 -20.35 -10.55 14.72
C ILE A 319 -20.14 -10.42 13.21
N GLY A 320 -18.88 -10.17 12.81
CA GLY A 320 -18.52 -9.99 11.42
C GLY A 320 -18.61 -8.54 10.90
N ALA A 321 -19.16 -7.61 11.66
CA ALA A 321 -19.18 -6.20 11.29
C ALA A 321 -17.77 -5.59 11.20
N VAL A 322 -16.86 -6.03 12.07
CA VAL A 322 -15.42 -5.69 12.02
C VAL A 322 -14.63 -6.95 11.73
N CYS A 323 -13.84 -6.93 10.69
CA CYS A 323 -13.01 -8.05 10.27
C CYS A 323 -11.58 -7.90 10.80
N ALA A 324 -11.03 -9.00 11.33
CA ALA A 324 -9.62 -9.01 11.70
C ALA A 324 -8.75 -9.12 10.43
N ILE A 325 -7.79 -8.23 10.29
CA ILE A 325 -6.81 -8.26 9.20
C ILE A 325 -5.89 -9.47 9.44
N PRO A 326 -5.82 -10.43 8.51
CA PRO A 326 -4.90 -11.57 8.63
C PRO A 326 -3.45 -11.08 8.68
N ASP A 327 -2.69 -11.63 9.61
CA ASP A 327 -1.28 -11.31 9.71
C ASP A 327 -0.47 -12.13 8.69
N ARG A 328 0.44 -11.48 7.96
CA ARG A 328 1.39 -12.11 7.03
C ARG A 328 0.76 -13.06 5.99
N ASN A 329 -0.43 -12.78 5.51
CA ASN A 329 -1.10 -13.61 4.51
C ASN A 329 -1.01 -12.98 3.12
N ALA A 330 -0.01 -13.38 2.33
CA ALA A 330 0.28 -12.84 1.01
C ALA A 330 -0.81 -13.14 -0.04
N THR A 331 -1.62 -14.18 0.18
CA THR A 331 -2.60 -14.67 -0.82
C THR A 331 -4.05 -14.36 -0.47
N PHE A 332 -4.29 -13.82 0.72
CA PHE A 332 -5.63 -13.44 1.14
C PHE A 332 -5.87 -11.96 0.85
N PHE A 333 -6.98 -11.66 0.18
CA PHE A 333 -7.46 -10.31 -0.10
C PHE A 333 -8.94 -10.26 0.24
N PHE A 334 -9.36 -9.30 1.05
CA PHE A 334 -10.79 -9.06 1.28
C PHE A 334 -11.50 -8.70 -0.02
N SER A 335 -10.80 -8.00 -0.93
CA SER A 335 -11.31 -7.62 -2.24
C SER A 335 -11.66 -8.78 -3.17
N ASN A 336 -11.13 -9.99 -2.92
CA ASN A 336 -11.43 -11.19 -3.73
C ASN A 336 -12.63 -12.00 -3.20
N GLY A 337 -13.24 -11.59 -2.10
CA GLY A 337 -14.37 -12.27 -1.48
C GLY A 337 -15.63 -11.42 -1.44
N ASP A 338 -16.75 -12.03 -1.05
CA ASP A 338 -18.01 -11.34 -0.81
C ASP A 338 -18.01 -10.49 0.49
N ASN A 339 -16.81 -10.17 1.00
CA ASN A 339 -16.60 -9.48 2.27
C ASN A 339 -16.44 -7.97 2.11
N LEU A 340 -16.86 -7.45 0.97
CA LEU A 340 -16.82 -6.02 0.68
C LEU A 340 -18.22 -5.46 0.61
N THR A 341 -18.46 -4.45 1.40
CA THR A 341 -19.62 -3.59 1.19
C THR A 341 -19.38 -2.69 -0.03
N PRO A 342 -20.42 -2.31 -0.76
CA PRO A 342 -20.31 -1.32 -1.82
C PRO A 342 -19.53 -0.08 -1.35
N ASN A 343 -18.69 0.47 -2.22
CA ASN A 343 -17.91 1.69 -2.02
C ASN A 343 -16.65 1.57 -1.13
N GLN A 344 -16.20 0.36 -0.79
CA GLN A 344 -14.93 0.16 -0.09
C GLN A 344 -13.71 0.10 -1.01
N THR A 345 -13.88 -0.30 -2.28
CA THR A 345 -12.77 -0.60 -3.21
C THR A 345 -12.74 0.21 -4.49
N ASP A 346 -13.68 1.12 -4.69
CA ASP A 346 -13.75 1.89 -5.94
C ASP A 346 -12.73 3.03 -5.98
N TYR A 347 -11.45 2.68 -5.83
CA TYR A 347 -10.33 3.60 -5.98
C TYR A 347 -9.94 3.69 -7.45
N GLY A 348 -10.44 4.72 -8.15
CA GLY A 348 -9.94 5.09 -9.46
C GLY A 348 -10.30 4.16 -10.61
N ASP A 349 -11.35 3.34 -10.49
CA ASP A 349 -11.96 2.71 -11.65
C ASP A 349 -12.87 3.75 -12.34
N PRO A 350 -12.48 4.29 -13.50
CA PRO A 350 -13.29 5.29 -14.21
C PRO A 350 -14.66 4.74 -14.64
N ASP A 351 -14.81 3.41 -14.77
CA ASP A 351 -16.06 2.75 -15.15
C ASP A 351 -17.00 2.54 -13.95
N LYS A 352 -16.51 2.75 -12.73
CA LYS A 352 -17.27 2.64 -11.47
C LYS A 352 -17.44 3.98 -10.75
N ALA A 353 -17.23 5.08 -11.42
CA ALA A 353 -17.67 6.37 -10.92
C ALA A 353 -19.18 6.29 -10.65
N GLU A 354 -19.61 6.51 -9.40
CA GLU A 354 -21.03 6.60 -9.04
C GLU A 354 -21.74 7.44 -10.08
N PRO A 355 -22.92 7.05 -10.56
CA PRO A 355 -23.75 7.91 -11.38
C PRO A 355 -24.11 9.12 -10.51
N GLY A 356 -23.32 10.17 -10.65
CA GLY A 356 -23.60 11.44 -10.01
C GLY A 356 -25.02 11.82 -10.38
N ASN A 357 -25.80 12.18 -9.37
CA ASN A 357 -27.09 12.76 -9.53
C ASN A 357 -26.98 14.02 -10.43
N SER A 358 -27.06 13.80 -11.75
CA SER A 358 -26.99 14.84 -12.76
C SER A 358 -28.33 15.57 -12.77
N GLY A 359 -28.46 16.52 -11.86
CA GLY A 359 -29.40 17.61 -12.00
C GLY A 359 -28.71 18.78 -12.71
N GLY A 360 -28.91 18.91 -14.01
CA GLY A 360 -28.91 20.20 -14.71
C GLY A 360 -27.63 20.70 -15.33
N GLU A 361 -27.72 20.82 -16.62
CA GLU A 361 -27.14 21.80 -17.56
C GLU A 361 -25.87 21.40 -18.30
N ASP A 362 -26.07 21.25 -19.61
CA ASP A 362 -25.11 21.07 -20.67
C ASP A 362 -24.09 22.22 -20.70
N ASP A 363 -22.80 21.88 -20.53
CA ASP A 363 -21.72 22.69 -21.09
C ASP A 363 -20.70 21.77 -21.76
N GLU A 364 -20.75 21.81 -23.08
CA GLU A 364 -19.72 21.28 -23.97
C GLU A 364 -18.40 21.98 -23.71
N ASN A 365 -17.49 21.35 -22.94
CA ASN A 365 -16.05 21.59 -23.09
C ASN A 365 -15.30 20.42 -22.46
N GLY A 366 -14.64 19.64 -23.31
CA GLY A 366 -13.78 18.55 -22.93
C GLY A 366 -12.73 19.01 -21.92
N ALA A 367 -12.86 18.51 -20.68
CA ALA A 367 -11.83 18.70 -19.68
C ALA A 367 -10.62 17.82 -20.01
N PRO A 368 -9.41 18.37 -20.07
CA PRO A 368 -8.22 17.57 -20.24
C PRO A 368 -7.97 16.75 -18.98
N MET A 369 -7.59 15.48 -19.18
CA MET A 369 -7.07 14.58 -18.18
C MET A 369 -6.20 15.31 -17.15
N LEU A 370 -6.55 15.20 -15.88
CA LEU A 370 -5.76 15.76 -14.79
C LEU A 370 -4.48 14.92 -14.63
N VAL A 371 -3.51 15.17 -15.48
CA VAL A 371 -2.12 14.85 -15.17
C VAL A 371 -1.78 15.77 -14.01
N VAL A 372 -1.70 15.24 -12.81
CA VAL A 372 -1.27 16.01 -11.63
C VAL A 372 0.18 16.41 -11.88
N HIS A 373 0.34 17.60 -12.47
CA HIS A 373 1.64 18.24 -12.57
C HIS A 373 2.03 18.71 -11.18
N VAL A 374 2.91 18.00 -10.51
CA VAL A 374 3.61 18.41 -9.28
C VAL A 374 4.52 19.64 -9.53
N TRP A 375 4.32 20.37 -10.62
CA TRP A 375 5.14 21.48 -11.09
C TRP A 375 4.90 22.82 -10.38
N ALA A 376 3.92 22.97 -9.52
CA ALA A 376 3.50 24.30 -9.05
C ALA A 376 4.22 24.83 -7.80
N PHE A 377 5.07 24.06 -7.12
CA PHE A 377 5.67 24.50 -5.86
C PHE A 377 7.19 24.78 -5.87
N TRP A 378 7.91 24.51 -6.97
CA TRP A 378 9.36 24.70 -7.03
C TRP A 378 9.83 26.11 -7.44
N LEU A 379 8.94 27.03 -7.77
CA LEU A 379 9.28 28.35 -8.35
C LEU A 379 9.39 29.49 -7.33
N VAL A 380 9.16 29.26 -6.05
CA VAL A 380 9.20 30.34 -5.03
C VAL A 380 10.51 30.42 -4.24
N MET A 381 11.36 29.37 -4.23
CA MET A 381 12.61 29.37 -3.44
C MET A 381 13.87 29.82 -4.20
N ALA A 382 13.78 30.12 -5.48
CA ALA A 382 14.96 30.58 -6.27
C ALA A 382 15.24 32.09 -6.19
N ILE A 383 14.45 32.89 -5.46
CA ILE A 383 14.57 34.37 -5.47
C ILE A 383 15.24 34.95 -4.19
N ILE A 384 15.55 34.15 -3.19
CA ILE A 384 16.10 34.68 -1.91
C ILE A 384 17.63 34.57 -1.79
N TYR A 385 18.36 33.97 -2.75
CA TYR A 385 19.84 33.87 -2.66
C TYR A 385 20.61 34.74 -3.65
N ALA A 386 20.08 35.91 -4.03
CA ALA A 386 20.81 36.90 -4.84
C ALA A 386 20.97 38.25 -4.13
N SER A 387 21.09 38.27 -2.80
CA SER A 387 21.47 39.53 -2.09
C SER A 387 22.00 39.17 -0.71
N PHE A 388 23.26 38.77 -0.66
CA PHE A 388 24.25 39.11 0.37
C PHE A 388 25.60 38.48 0.00
#